data_1143a2db6d8157957944dad1c17ac8ab
#
_entry.id   1143a2db6d8157957944dad1c17ac8ab
#
_cell.length_a   1.000
_cell.length_b   1.000
_cell.length_c   1.000
_cell.angle_alpha   90.00
_cell.angle_beta   90.00
_cell.angle_gamma   90.00
#
_symmetry.space_group_name_H-M   'P 1'
#
loop_
_entity.id
_entity.type
_entity.pdbx_description
1 polymer ?
#
loop_
_entity_poly.entity_id
_entity_poly.type
_entity_poly.pdbx_seq_one_letter_code
_entity_poly.pdbx_strand_id
1 'polypeptide(L)'
;MDYISLLQSEMRPAFGCTEPIALAYAAAKAVSVLDEFPNHIHARCSANIIKNVKSVVIPNSGGRKGLQAATTLGAIVGHPERELEVLESATDEDRKWLGTLLDANFCTVSLAEGVDNLYIEITAETDEHTAVVRIENDHTNVTYVAVDGEIVSETVNKIKKAAKTEYAMTFDSIYEFAKTADVSGIIPQIKQQVEYNTAISREGLSNDYGSNIGQLLLLDEENPSLETKCKARAAAGSDARMSGCPLPVVICSGSGNQGLTVSVPIITTAEELGKSDDELYRALVFANLLTLYVKSGIGKLSAYCGVVSAGVVSVAGIAFLKGDSKDIIENTLVNGLASLSGIVCDGAKPSCAGKIAISLDGAFMGYKQARLNKNYQKGDGLVAYSVDDTIRSIGTVAQGMKETDIVILNEMLKH
;
A
#
# COMPACT_ATOMS: atom_id res chain seq x y z
N MET A 1 14.73 18.22 7.45
CA MET A 1 13.58 17.28 7.53
C MET A 1 13.97 16.11 8.40
N ASP A 2 13.11 15.65 9.28
CA ASP A 2 13.37 14.46 10.10
C ASP A 2 12.91 13.20 9.34
N TYR A 3 13.85 12.53 8.70
CA TYR A 3 13.60 11.32 7.93
C TYR A 3 13.23 10.11 8.79
N ILE A 4 13.72 10.07 10.04
CA ILE A 4 13.40 8.99 10.98
C ILE A 4 11.92 9.06 11.35
N SER A 5 11.46 10.23 11.81
CA SER A 5 10.05 10.43 12.15
C SER A 5 9.11 10.20 10.95
N LEU A 6 9.53 10.58 9.74
CA LEU A 6 8.76 10.31 8.51
C LEU A 6 8.63 8.80 8.26
N LEU A 7 9.74 8.06 8.32
CA LEU A 7 9.71 6.60 8.14
C LEU A 7 8.87 5.92 9.21
N GLN A 8 9.01 6.32 10.49
CA GLN A 8 8.22 5.78 11.59
C GLN A 8 6.71 5.96 11.38
N SER A 9 6.30 7.09 10.81
CA SER A 9 4.88 7.36 10.53
C SER A 9 4.32 6.61 9.33
N GLU A 10 5.16 6.32 8.32
CA GLU A 10 4.73 5.74 7.04
C GLU A 10 5.01 4.22 6.92
N MET A 11 5.88 3.68 7.79
CA MET A 11 6.21 2.25 7.86
C MET A 11 5.53 1.64 9.08
N ARG A 12 4.31 1.16 8.90
CA ARG A 12 3.51 0.56 9.97
C ARG A 12 3.08 -0.86 9.58
N PRO A 13 2.90 -1.76 10.56
CA PRO A 13 2.28 -3.05 10.29
C PRO A 13 0.82 -2.85 9.86
N ALA A 14 0.36 -3.69 8.94
CA ALA A 14 -1.03 -3.75 8.51
C ALA A 14 -1.42 -5.19 8.19
N PHE A 15 -2.62 -5.56 8.60
CA PHE A 15 -3.19 -6.88 8.42
C PHE A 15 -4.09 -6.90 7.19
N GLY A 16 -3.63 -7.43 6.06
CA GLY A 16 -4.36 -7.41 4.81
C GLY A 16 -4.30 -6.08 4.05
N CYS A 17 -5.34 -5.76 3.27
CA CYS A 17 -5.42 -4.53 2.49
C CYS A 17 -5.87 -3.35 3.36
N THR A 18 -5.21 -2.21 3.22
CA THR A 18 -5.39 -1.06 4.13
C THR A 18 -6.79 -0.44 4.06
N GLU A 19 -7.39 -0.36 2.87
CA GLU A 19 -8.71 0.25 2.70
C GLU A 19 -9.86 -0.57 3.33
N PRO A 20 -9.95 -1.90 3.13
CA PRO A 20 -10.96 -2.68 3.87
C PRO A 20 -10.72 -2.69 5.38
N ILE A 21 -9.46 -2.65 5.81
CA ILE A 21 -9.16 -2.57 7.25
C ILE A 21 -9.56 -1.21 7.82
N ALA A 22 -9.39 -0.11 7.09
CA ALA A 22 -9.88 1.20 7.51
C ALA A 22 -11.41 1.24 7.65
N LEU A 23 -12.16 0.55 6.76
CA LEU A 23 -13.60 0.33 6.91
C LEU A 23 -13.95 -0.45 8.18
N ALA A 24 -13.25 -1.55 8.42
CA ALA A 24 -13.44 -2.37 9.62
C ALA A 24 -13.11 -1.57 10.90
N TYR A 25 -12.03 -0.79 10.87
CA TYR A 25 -11.65 0.09 11.97
C TYR A 25 -12.70 1.17 12.25
N ALA A 26 -13.22 1.84 11.21
CA ALA A 26 -14.28 2.83 11.36
C ALA A 26 -15.56 2.21 11.95
N ALA A 27 -15.93 1.00 11.52
CA ALA A 27 -17.09 0.27 12.03
C ALA A 27 -16.87 -0.17 13.49
N ALA A 28 -15.73 -0.73 13.83
CA ALA A 28 -15.37 -1.07 15.21
C ALA A 28 -15.43 0.17 16.13
N LYS A 29 -14.94 1.31 15.64
CA LYS A 29 -14.99 2.57 16.37
C LYS A 29 -16.43 3.07 16.57
N ALA A 30 -17.30 2.95 15.56
CA ALA A 30 -18.70 3.34 15.65
C ALA A 30 -19.44 2.49 16.70
N VAL A 31 -19.26 1.17 16.68
CA VAL A 31 -19.82 0.26 17.70
C VAL A 31 -19.29 0.59 19.10
N SER A 32 -17.99 0.84 19.22
CA SER A 32 -17.37 1.19 20.52
C SER A 32 -17.91 2.46 21.15
N VAL A 33 -18.32 3.48 20.37
CA VAL A 33 -18.89 4.72 20.91
C VAL A 33 -20.40 4.66 21.10
N LEU A 34 -21.07 3.73 20.38
CA LEU A 34 -22.48 3.45 20.57
C LEU A 34 -22.75 2.67 21.87
N ASP A 35 -21.74 1.94 22.37
CA ASP A 35 -21.77 1.08 23.56
C ASP A 35 -22.79 -0.08 23.49
N GLU A 36 -23.29 -0.38 22.28
CA GLU A 36 -24.17 -1.52 21.98
C GLU A 36 -23.98 -1.99 20.53
N PHE A 37 -24.40 -3.23 20.23
CA PHE A 37 -24.32 -3.74 18.87
C PHE A 37 -25.48 -3.18 18.02
N PRO A 38 -25.20 -2.56 16.86
CA PRO A 38 -26.21 -1.90 16.05
C PRO A 38 -27.13 -2.90 15.33
N ASN A 39 -28.34 -2.43 15.00
CA ASN A 39 -29.29 -3.16 14.16
C ASN A 39 -28.94 -3.07 12.66
N HIS A 40 -28.30 -1.97 12.27
CA HIS A 40 -27.91 -1.68 10.90
C HIS A 40 -26.67 -0.78 10.85
N ILE A 41 -25.86 -0.94 9.80
CA ILE A 41 -24.74 -0.04 9.49
C ILE A 41 -24.87 0.47 8.06
N HIS A 42 -24.66 1.77 7.88
CA HIS A 42 -24.49 2.39 6.58
C HIS A 42 -23.05 2.89 6.39
N ALA A 43 -22.39 2.42 5.32
CA ALA A 43 -21.05 2.85 4.94
C ALA A 43 -21.12 3.77 3.71
N ARG A 44 -20.72 5.02 3.87
CA ARG A 44 -20.63 6.00 2.80
C ARG A 44 -19.18 6.27 2.47
N CYS A 45 -18.75 5.94 1.24
CA CYS A 45 -17.34 5.88 0.88
C CYS A 45 -17.02 6.63 -0.41
N SER A 46 -15.80 7.18 -0.50
CA SER A 46 -15.30 7.73 -1.76
C SER A 46 -15.18 6.65 -2.84
N ALA A 47 -15.18 7.06 -4.10
CA ALA A 47 -15.00 6.21 -5.26
C ALA A 47 -13.74 5.33 -5.17
N ASN A 48 -12.64 5.89 -4.66
CA ASN A 48 -11.38 5.16 -4.51
C ASN A 48 -11.44 4.06 -3.43
N ILE A 49 -12.14 4.29 -2.33
CA ILE A 49 -12.37 3.25 -1.31
C ILE A 49 -13.22 2.13 -1.90
N ILE A 50 -14.32 2.44 -2.59
CA ILE A 50 -15.17 1.45 -3.26
C ILE A 50 -14.35 0.62 -4.24
N LYS A 51 -13.60 1.27 -5.12
CA LYS A 51 -12.72 0.62 -6.11
C LYS A 51 -11.73 -0.35 -5.47
N ASN A 52 -11.09 0.05 -4.38
CA ASN A 52 -10.03 -0.74 -3.75
C ASN A 52 -10.56 -1.90 -2.89
N VAL A 53 -11.81 -1.82 -2.42
CA VAL A 53 -12.36 -2.84 -1.51
C VAL A 53 -13.26 -3.86 -2.24
N LYS A 54 -13.93 -3.48 -3.33
CA LYS A 54 -14.95 -4.28 -4.02
C LYS A 54 -14.53 -5.73 -4.28
N SER A 55 -13.29 -5.97 -4.70
CA SER A 55 -12.84 -7.28 -5.21
C SER A 55 -11.82 -7.99 -4.31
N VAL A 56 -11.38 -7.37 -3.22
CA VAL A 56 -10.35 -7.93 -2.34
C VAL A 56 -10.97 -8.87 -1.30
N VAL A 57 -10.27 -9.93 -1.00
CA VAL A 57 -10.65 -10.83 0.11
C VAL A 57 -10.31 -10.16 1.44
N ILE A 58 -11.28 -10.11 2.34
CA ILE A 58 -11.11 -9.55 3.67
C ILE A 58 -10.38 -10.57 4.55
N PRO A 59 -9.27 -10.20 5.21
CA PRO A 59 -8.56 -11.11 6.09
C PRO A 59 -9.45 -11.66 7.19
N ASN A 60 -9.24 -12.92 7.54
CA ASN A 60 -10.00 -13.62 8.59
C ASN A 60 -11.53 -13.68 8.38
N SER A 61 -12.04 -13.32 7.20
CA SER A 61 -13.48 -13.35 6.89
C SER A 61 -14.02 -14.70 6.41
N GLY A 62 -13.16 -15.71 6.29
CA GLY A 62 -13.55 -16.97 5.62
C GLY A 62 -13.70 -16.84 4.10
N GLY A 63 -12.89 -15.97 3.46
CA GLY A 63 -12.89 -15.77 1.99
C GLY A 63 -13.92 -14.76 1.49
N ARG A 64 -14.63 -14.07 2.36
CA ARG A 64 -15.61 -13.02 1.99
C ARG A 64 -14.91 -11.80 1.41
N LYS A 65 -15.59 -11.09 0.50
CA LYS A 65 -15.07 -9.92 -0.24
C LYS A 65 -15.98 -8.71 -0.06
N GLY A 66 -15.42 -7.53 -0.31
CA GLY A 66 -16.19 -6.31 -0.49
C GLY A 66 -16.41 -5.49 0.78
N LEU A 67 -17.06 -4.34 0.59
CA LEU A 67 -17.22 -3.32 1.62
C LEU A 67 -18.11 -3.82 2.77
N GLN A 68 -19.24 -4.48 2.45
CA GLN A 68 -20.15 -5.01 3.45
C GLN A 68 -19.46 -6.01 4.37
N ALA A 69 -18.65 -6.92 3.81
CA ALA A 69 -17.93 -7.91 4.61
C ALA A 69 -16.90 -7.26 5.53
N ALA A 70 -16.15 -6.26 5.03
CA ALA A 70 -15.16 -5.53 5.84
C ALA A 70 -15.82 -4.77 6.99
N THR A 71 -16.86 -3.99 6.69
CA THR A 71 -17.60 -3.19 7.66
C THR A 71 -18.26 -4.05 8.72
N THR A 72 -18.98 -5.10 8.30
CA THR A 72 -19.70 -6.00 9.23
C THR A 72 -18.71 -6.76 10.13
N LEU A 73 -17.60 -7.29 9.58
CA LEU A 73 -16.62 -8.01 10.40
C LEU A 73 -15.93 -7.06 11.40
N GLY A 74 -15.64 -5.83 11.02
CA GLY A 74 -15.11 -4.81 11.93
C GLY A 74 -16.05 -4.50 13.09
N ALA A 75 -17.35 -4.38 12.81
CA ALA A 75 -18.37 -4.21 13.84
C ALA A 75 -18.46 -5.40 14.81
N ILE A 76 -18.34 -6.63 14.31
CA ILE A 76 -18.38 -7.85 15.12
C ILE A 76 -17.15 -7.95 16.04
N VAL A 77 -15.95 -7.76 15.51
CA VAL A 77 -14.68 -7.93 16.25
C VAL A 77 -14.48 -6.83 17.28
N GLY A 78 -14.85 -5.58 16.97
CA GLY A 78 -15.04 -4.51 17.94
C GLY A 78 -13.82 -4.00 18.71
N HIS A 79 -12.58 -4.14 18.18
CA HIS A 79 -11.33 -3.72 18.83
C HIS A 79 -10.67 -2.52 18.13
N PRO A 80 -11.23 -1.29 18.20
CA PRO A 80 -10.72 -0.13 17.46
C PRO A 80 -9.32 0.32 17.90
N GLU A 81 -8.85 -0.04 19.09
CA GLU A 81 -7.50 0.26 19.57
C GLU A 81 -6.39 -0.44 18.76
N ARG A 82 -6.75 -1.46 17.98
CA ARG A 82 -5.83 -2.19 17.10
C ARG A 82 -5.64 -1.55 15.71
N GLU A 83 -6.39 -0.51 15.39
CA GLU A 83 -6.29 0.23 14.12
C GLU A 83 -6.22 -0.68 12.88
N LEU A 84 -5.07 -0.71 12.17
CA LEU A 84 -4.89 -1.51 10.96
C LEU A 84 -4.72 -3.02 11.21
N GLU A 85 -4.79 -3.47 12.45
CA GLU A 85 -4.79 -4.87 12.87
C GLU A 85 -6.12 -5.30 13.50
N VAL A 86 -7.18 -4.49 13.36
CA VAL A 86 -8.50 -4.68 13.99
C VAL A 86 -9.16 -6.03 13.71
N LEU A 87 -8.87 -6.68 12.58
CA LEU A 87 -9.41 -7.99 12.20
C LEU A 87 -8.52 -9.18 12.59
N GLU A 88 -7.38 -8.96 13.24
CA GLU A 88 -6.43 -10.02 13.58
C GLU A 88 -7.07 -11.09 14.50
N SER A 89 -7.88 -10.66 15.46
CA SER A 89 -8.49 -11.51 16.48
C SER A 89 -9.81 -12.18 16.06
N ALA A 90 -10.26 -12.02 14.80
CA ALA A 90 -11.51 -12.62 14.35
C ALA A 90 -11.51 -14.15 14.44
N THR A 91 -12.54 -14.68 15.07
CA THR A 91 -12.72 -16.12 15.39
C THR A 91 -13.60 -16.84 14.36
N ASP A 92 -13.73 -18.17 14.48
CA ASP A 92 -14.67 -18.96 13.68
C ASP A 92 -16.14 -18.60 13.98
N GLU A 93 -16.44 -18.19 15.20
CA GLU A 93 -17.78 -17.74 15.59
C GLU A 93 -18.13 -16.40 14.94
N ASP A 94 -17.17 -15.46 14.90
CA ASP A 94 -17.32 -14.18 14.20
C ASP A 94 -17.58 -14.39 12.72
N ARG A 95 -16.89 -15.34 12.09
CA ARG A 95 -17.09 -15.70 10.67
C ARG A 95 -18.49 -16.27 10.39
N LYS A 96 -19.05 -17.07 11.30
CA LYS A 96 -20.41 -17.59 11.19
C LYS A 96 -21.42 -16.45 11.34
N TRP A 97 -21.21 -15.59 12.32
CA TRP A 97 -22.07 -14.44 12.56
C TRP A 97 -22.02 -13.44 11.41
N LEU A 98 -20.82 -13.19 10.86
CA LEU A 98 -20.65 -12.41 9.62
C LEU A 98 -21.55 -12.93 8.49
N GLY A 99 -21.57 -14.25 8.27
CA GLY A 99 -22.43 -14.87 7.25
C GLY A 99 -23.90 -14.54 7.45
N THR A 100 -24.39 -14.72 8.69
CA THR A 100 -25.80 -14.42 9.05
C THR A 100 -26.15 -12.94 8.83
N LEU A 101 -25.29 -12.03 9.22
CA LEU A 101 -25.53 -10.60 9.09
C LEU A 101 -25.48 -10.13 7.63
N LEU A 102 -24.58 -10.69 6.82
CA LEU A 102 -24.54 -10.40 5.38
C LEU A 102 -25.81 -10.88 4.67
N ASP A 103 -26.32 -12.06 5.01
CA ASP A 103 -27.58 -12.59 4.46
C ASP A 103 -28.79 -11.75 4.89
N ALA A 104 -28.73 -11.10 6.04
CA ALA A 104 -29.74 -10.18 6.55
C ALA A 104 -29.61 -8.74 6.02
N ASN A 105 -28.66 -8.45 5.12
CA ASN A 105 -28.36 -7.09 4.64
C ASN A 105 -28.06 -6.08 5.78
N PHE A 106 -27.38 -6.51 6.82
CA PHE A 106 -27.00 -5.69 7.97
C PHE A 106 -26.23 -4.43 7.61
N CYS A 107 -25.44 -4.48 6.51
CA CYS A 107 -24.63 -3.35 6.04
C CYS A 107 -25.04 -2.90 4.65
N THR A 108 -25.34 -1.62 4.50
CA THR A 108 -25.55 -0.97 3.20
C THR A 108 -24.38 -0.05 2.85
N VAL A 109 -24.16 0.17 1.54
CA VAL A 109 -23.05 0.98 1.04
C VAL A 109 -23.54 2.00 0.04
N SER A 110 -23.02 3.23 0.12
CA SER A 110 -23.27 4.29 -0.86
C SER A 110 -22.00 5.05 -1.25
N LEU A 111 -22.04 5.68 -2.42
CA LEU A 111 -20.99 6.57 -2.90
C LEU A 111 -21.07 7.94 -2.20
N ALA A 112 -19.94 8.43 -1.72
CA ALA A 112 -19.78 9.80 -1.27
C ALA A 112 -19.19 10.63 -2.42
N GLU A 113 -19.96 11.59 -2.93
CA GLU A 113 -19.52 12.52 -3.97
C GLU A 113 -18.94 13.81 -3.37
N GLY A 114 -17.98 14.42 -4.07
CA GLY A 114 -17.39 15.71 -3.66
C GLY A 114 -16.47 15.64 -2.45
N VAL A 115 -16.02 14.45 -2.06
CA VAL A 115 -15.12 14.19 -0.94
C VAL A 115 -13.69 13.90 -1.41
N ASP A 116 -12.74 13.86 -0.48
CA ASP A 116 -11.35 13.47 -0.76
C ASP A 116 -11.24 11.99 -1.19
N ASN A 117 -10.13 11.63 -1.84
CA ASN A 117 -9.90 10.27 -2.35
C ASN A 117 -9.97 9.18 -1.27
N LEU A 118 -9.57 9.48 -0.05
CA LEU A 118 -9.73 8.61 1.10
C LEU A 118 -10.78 9.23 2.02
N TYR A 119 -12.00 8.74 1.90
CA TYR A 119 -13.14 9.12 2.73
C TYR A 119 -13.98 7.89 3.05
N ILE A 120 -14.20 7.67 4.33
CA ILE A 120 -15.06 6.63 4.90
C ILE A 120 -15.92 7.28 5.97
N GLU A 121 -17.22 7.11 5.87
CA GLU A 121 -18.18 7.51 6.91
C GLU A 121 -19.05 6.30 7.25
N ILE A 122 -19.04 5.92 8.50
CA ILE A 122 -19.84 4.82 9.04
C ILE A 122 -20.92 5.43 9.94
N THR A 123 -22.16 5.09 9.64
CA THR A 123 -23.32 5.34 10.52
C THR A 123 -23.78 4.00 11.07
N ALA A 124 -23.75 3.82 12.37
CA ALA A 124 -24.23 2.64 13.09
C ALA A 124 -25.51 3.03 13.87
N GLU A 125 -26.57 2.25 13.72
CA GLU A 125 -27.91 2.59 14.23
C GLU A 125 -28.48 1.43 15.06
N THR A 126 -29.03 1.76 16.23
CA THR A 126 -29.93 0.92 17.01
C THR A 126 -31.36 1.49 16.93
N ASP A 127 -32.30 0.96 17.71
CA ASP A 127 -33.67 1.52 17.78
C ASP A 127 -33.71 2.89 18.45
N GLU A 128 -32.71 3.19 19.29
CA GLU A 128 -32.70 4.39 20.14
C GLU A 128 -31.53 5.34 19.85
N HIS A 129 -30.42 4.83 19.37
CA HIS A 129 -29.17 5.57 19.25
C HIS A 129 -28.53 5.48 17.86
N THR A 130 -27.77 6.52 17.50
CA THR A 130 -27.01 6.59 16.24
C THR A 130 -25.60 7.07 16.51
N ALA A 131 -24.59 6.34 16.02
CA ALA A 131 -23.20 6.77 16.03
C ALA A 131 -22.69 7.01 14.62
N VAL A 132 -21.93 8.10 14.44
CA VAL A 132 -21.27 8.44 13.17
C VAL A 132 -19.77 8.55 13.38
N VAL A 133 -18.98 7.83 12.57
CA VAL A 133 -17.52 7.91 12.57
C VAL A 133 -17.02 8.19 11.17
N ARG A 134 -16.09 9.13 11.03
CA ARG A 134 -15.47 9.49 9.73
C ARG A 134 -13.96 9.36 9.77
N ILE A 135 -13.41 8.78 8.70
CA ILE A 135 -11.97 8.68 8.44
C ILE A 135 -11.67 9.42 7.14
N GLU A 136 -10.66 10.28 7.15
CA GLU A 136 -10.28 11.09 6.00
C GLU A 136 -8.76 11.20 5.87
N ASN A 137 -8.29 11.19 4.62
CA ASN A 137 -6.90 11.48 4.20
C ASN A 137 -5.83 10.46 4.62
N ASP A 138 -6.03 9.70 5.69
CA ASP A 138 -5.20 8.57 6.10
C ASP A 138 -6.09 7.46 6.66
N HIS A 139 -5.65 6.19 6.57
CA HIS A 139 -6.45 5.01 6.92
C HIS A 139 -6.83 4.91 8.39
N THR A 140 -6.12 5.62 9.28
CA THR A 140 -6.38 5.64 10.73
C THR A 140 -6.75 7.03 11.25
N ASN A 141 -6.88 8.03 10.37
CA ASN A 141 -7.18 9.40 10.76
C ASN A 141 -8.69 9.59 10.97
N VAL A 142 -9.17 9.30 12.18
CA VAL A 142 -10.57 9.59 12.58
C VAL A 142 -10.74 11.09 12.73
N THR A 143 -11.53 11.70 11.84
CA THR A 143 -11.74 13.16 11.81
C THR A 143 -13.02 13.60 12.49
N TYR A 144 -14.00 12.69 12.65
CA TYR A 144 -15.29 13.01 13.21
C TYR A 144 -15.87 11.81 13.95
N VAL A 145 -16.40 12.05 15.15
CA VAL A 145 -17.19 11.09 15.93
C VAL A 145 -18.37 11.83 16.54
N ALA A 146 -19.57 11.33 16.33
CA ALA A 146 -20.79 11.85 16.96
C ALA A 146 -21.69 10.71 17.44
N VAL A 147 -22.45 10.95 18.49
CA VAL A 147 -23.51 10.06 19.01
C VAL A 147 -24.79 10.90 19.19
N ASP A 148 -25.90 10.44 18.61
CA ASP A 148 -27.21 11.11 18.61
C ASP A 148 -27.17 12.57 18.14
N GLY A 149 -26.26 12.86 17.19
CA GLY A 149 -26.03 14.19 16.65
C GLY A 149 -25.14 15.09 17.53
N GLU A 150 -24.75 14.65 18.72
CA GLU A 150 -23.80 15.36 19.57
C GLU A 150 -22.36 14.97 19.20
N ILE A 151 -21.52 15.97 18.94
CA ILE A 151 -20.12 15.76 18.53
C ILE A 151 -19.30 15.34 19.76
N VAL A 152 -18.82 14.10 19.75
CA VAL A 152 -17.91 13.55 20.77
C VAL A 152 -16.46 13.97 20.50
N SER A 153 -16.07 13.95 19.22
CA SER A 153 -14.75 14.38 18.78
C SER A 153 -14.81 14.87 17.34
N GLU A 154 -14.27 16.05 17.13
CA GLU A 154 -14.06 16.59 15.78
C GLU A 154 -12.63 17.13 15.70
N THR A 155 -11.83 16.48 14.87
CA THR A 155 -10.57 17.06 14.44
C THR A 155 -10.92 17.96 13.26
N VAL A 156 -11.11 19.25 13.54
CA VAL A 156 -11.14 20.24 12.46
C VAL A 156 -9.80 20.10 11.76
N ASN A 157 -9.79 19.26 10.74
CA ASN A 157 -8.70 19.26 9.79
C ASN A 157 -8.69 20.66 9.17
N LYS A 158 -8.01 21.60 9.82
CA LYS A 158 -7.27 22.61 9.12
C LYS A 158 -6.17 21.90 8.34
N ILE A 159 -6.55 20.87 7.58
CA ILE A 159 -5.81 20.57 6.38
C ILE A 159 -6.04 21.84 5.56
N LYS A 160 -5.17 22.81 5.80
CA LYS A 160 -4.63 23.62 4.71
C LYS A 160 -4.57 22.61 3.60
N LYS A 161 -5.49 22.67 2.56
CA LYS A 161 -5.43 21.95 1.28
C LYS A 161 -4.04 21.46 1.17
N ALA A 162 -3.78 20.14 1.33
CA ALA A 162 -2.46 19.66 1.68
C ALA A 162 -1.54 20.47 0.79
N ALA A 163 -0.99 21.52 1.37
CA ALA A 163 -0.08 22.39 0.66
C ALA A 163 0.89 21.33 0.28
N LYS A 164 0.80 20.88 -1.02
CA LYS A 164 1.63 19.85 -1.58
C LYS A 164 2.75 19.70 -0.61
N THR A 165 2.76 18.64 0.21
CA THR A 165 3.89 18.41 1.06
C THR A 165 4.93 18.02 0.03
N GLU A 166 5.39 19.04 -0.72
CA GLU A 166 6.66 19.00 -1.38
C GLU A 166 7.57 18.77 -0.20
N TYR A 167 7.72 17.48 0.12
CA TYR A 167 8.76 17.11 1.02
C TYR A 167 9.99 17.82 0.44
N ALA A 168 10.68 18.61 1.26
CA ALA A 168 11.96 19.19 0.88
C ALA A 168 13.02 18.09 0.68
N MET A 169 12.56 16.92 0.16
CA MET A 169 13.37 15.76 -0.18
C MET A 169 13.87 15.94 -1.62
N THR A 170 15.11 15.54 -1.79
CA THR A 170 15.72 15.34 -3.09
C THR A 170 16.37 13.98 -3.11
N PHE A 171 16.63 13.43 -4.28
CA PHE A 171 17.39 12.20 -4.42
C PHE A 171 18.72 12.27 -3.64
N ASP A 172 19.44 13.37 -3.79
CA ASP A 172 20.72 13.59 -3.12
C ASP A 172 20.59 13.53 -1.60
N SER A 173 19.63 14.22 -1.03
CA SER A 173 19.44 14.25 0.43
C SER A 173 19.07 12.88 1.01
N ILE A 174 18.29 12.09 0.25
CA ILE A 174 17.91 10.71 0.64
C ILE A 174 19.13 9.80 0.53
N TYR A 175 19.90 9.89 -0.55
CA TYR A 175 21.09 9.08 -0.78
C TYR A 175 22.14 9.31 0.31
N GLU A 176 22.47 10.56 0.60
CA GLU A 176 23.46 10.91 1.63
C GLU A 176 22.98 10.51 3.03
N PHE A 177 21.69 10.70 3.34
CA PHE A 177 21.12 10.28 4.62
C PHE A 177 21.25 8.76 4.80
N ALA A 178 20.81 7.96 3.85
CA ALA A 178 20.89 6.51 3.95
C ALA A 178 22.32 5.98 4.06
N LYS A 179 23.27 6.67 3.42
CA LYS A 179 24.68 6.30 3.41
C LYS A 179 25.43 6.64 4.70
N THR A 180 25.14 7.79 5.31
CA THR A 180 26.01 8.38 6.33
C THR A 180 25.33 8.64 7.68
N ALA A 181 24.01 8.79 7.71
CA ALA A 181 23.32 9.15 8.94
C ALA A 181 23.23 7.99 9.94
N ASP A 182 23.00 8.35 11.20
CA ASP A 182 22.57 7.40 12.21
C ASP A 182 21.10 6.99 11.95
N VAL A 183 20.89 5.73 11.59
CA VAL A 183 19.58 5.14 11.31
C VAL A 183 19.04 4.29 12.46
N SER A 184 19.70 4.30 13.63
CA SER A 184 19.34 3.47 14.78
C SER A 184 17.87 3.62 15.21
N GLY A 185 17.32 4.84 15.10
CA GLY A 185 15.94 5.15 15.46
C GLY A 185 14.86 4.49 14.59
N ILE A 186 15.22 3.94 13.41
CA ILE A 186 14.27 3.25 12.51
C ILE A 186 14.55 1.75 12.39
N ILE A 187 15.63 1.25 12.95
CA ILE A 187 15.99 -0.18 12.88
C ILE A 187 14.87 -1.11 13.35
N PRO A 188 14.11 -0.83 14.42
CA PRO A 188 13.01 -1.71 14.82
C PRO A 188 11.96 -1.92 13.71
N GLN A 189 11.54 -0.85 13.04
CA GLN A 189 10.57 -0.93 11.95
C GLN A 189 11.14 -1.61 10.70
N ILE A 190 12.44 -1.39 10.40
CA ILE A 190 13.12 -2.08 9.30
C ILE A 190 13.21 -3.58 9.58
N LYS A 191 13.54 -4.01 10.80
CA LYS A 191 13.54 -5.42 11.20
C LYS A 191 12.16 -6.05 11.05
N GLN A 192 11.14 -5.35 11.51
CA GLN A 192 9.75 -5.80 11.35
C GLN A 192 9.35 -5.90 9.87
N GLN A 193 9.80 -4.95 9.01
CA GLN A 193 9.57 -5.03 7.56
C GLN A 193 10.25 -6.27 6.96
N VAL A 194 11.48 -6.55 7.35
CA VAL A 194 12.21 -7.74 6.89
C VAL A 194 11.47 -9.01 7.31
N GLU A 195 11.07 -9.10 8.58
CA GLU A 195 10.39 -10.27 9.14
C GLU A 195 9.04 -10.52 8.47
N TYR A 196 8.13 -9.53 8.53
CA TYR A 196 6.75 -9.70 8.08
C TYR A 196 6.65 -9.86 6.56
N ASN A 197 7.38 -9.03 5.79
CA ASN A 197 7.30 -9.08 4.35
C ASN A 197 7.97 -10.34 3.78
N THR A 198 8.98 -10.89 4.47
CA THR A 198 9.55 -12.19 4.13
C THR A 198 8.61 -13.34 4.48
N ALA A 199 7.95 -13.29 5.63
CA ALA A 199 7.03 -14.36 6.06
C ALA A 199 5.89 -14.54 5.07
N ILE A 200 5.17 -13.47 4.71
CA ILE A 200 4.06 -13.54 3.75
C ILE A 200 4.53 -13.88 2.33
N SER A 201 5.74 -13.47 1.95
CA SER A 201 6.35 -13.84 0.66
C SER A 201 6.60 -15.35 0.58
N ARG A 202 7.14 -15.96 1.65
CA ARG A 202 7.35 -17.41 1.76
C ARG A 202 6.03 -18.17 1.77
N GLU A 203 5.04 -17.65 2.49
CA GLU A 203 3.70 -18.21 2.54
C GLU A 203 3.07 -18.29 1.15
N GLY A 204 3.14 -17.20 0.37
CA GLY A 204 2.62 -17.16 -1.01
C GLY A 204 3.37 -18.04 -2.01
N LEU A 205 4.65 -18.35 -1.74
CA LEU A 205 5.38 -19.34 -2.54
C LEU A 205 5.04 -20.79 -2.17
N SER A 206 4.60 -21.03 -0.94
CA SER A 206 4.38 -22.39 -0.41
C SER A 206 2.93 -22.88 -0.56
N ASN A 207 1.97 -21.95 -0.71
CA ASN A 207 0.54 -22.25 -0.75
C ASN A 207 -0.15 -21.57 -1.92
N ASP A 208 -1.32 -22.08 -2.32
CA ASP A 208 -2.12 -21.54 -3.42
C ASP A 208 -2.83 -20.27 -3.02
N TYR A 209 -2.48 -19.17 -3.69
CA TYR A 209 -3.09 -17.85 -3.49
C TYR A 209 -3.33 -17.10 -4.79
N GLY A 210 -4.56 -16.66 -5.00
CA GLY A 210 -4.90 -15.79 -6.14
C GLY A 210 -4.62 -16.44 -7.49
N SER A 211 -3.69 -15.86 -8.24
CA SER A 211 -3.25 -16.37 -9.54
C SER A 211 -1.88 -17.07 -9.49
N ASN A 212 -1.33 -17.24 -8.30
CA ASN A 212 -0.02 -17.88 -8.08
C ASN A 212 1.11 -17.32 -8.96
N ILE A 213 1.11 -16.00 -9.19
CA ILE A 213 2.09 -15.34 -10.08
C ILE A 213 3.52 -15.61 -9.59
N GLY A 214 3.73 -15.57 -8.26
CA GLY A 214 5.04 -15.86 -7.69
C GLY A 214 5.52 -17.28 -8.01
N GLN A 215 4.64 -18.26 -7.90
CA GLN A 215 4.96 -19.67 -8.23
C GLN A 215 5.12 -19.86 -9.75
N LEU A 216 4.27 -19.22 -10.56
CA LEU A 216 4.37 -19.28 -12.04
C LEU A 216 5.72 -18.77 -12.55
N LEU A 217 6.29 -17.75 -11.91
CA LEU A 217 7.62 -17.22 -12.29
C LEU A 217 8.77 -18.18 -12.00
N LEU A 218 8.56 -19.18 -11.14
CA LEU A 218 9.55 -20.22 -10.82
C LEU A 218 9.25 -21.54 -11.51
N LEU A 219 8.12 -21.65 -12.21
CA LEU A 219 7.73 -22.87 -12.91
C LEU A 219 8.76 -23.19 -13.99
N ASP A 220 9.20 -24.44 -14.04
CA ASP A 220 10.20 -24.95 -14.98
C ASP A 220 11.60 -24.30 -14.91
N GLU A 221 11.88 -23.54 -13.85
CA GLU A 221 13.18 -22.89 -13.60
C GLU A 221 14.01 -23.70 -12.59
N GLU A 222 14.91 -24.57 -13.04
CA GLU A 222 15.80 -25.34 -12.13
C GLU A 222 16.74 -24.45 -11.33
N ASN A 223 17.25 -23.38 -11.94
CA ASN A 223 18.17 -22.41 -11.34
C ASN A 223 17.72 -20.98 -11.65
N PRO A 224 16.69 -20.46 -10.98
CA PRO A 224 16.15 -19.13 -11.24
C PRO A 224 17.20 -18.04 -10.98
N SER A 225 17.28 -17.08 -11.88
CA SER A 225 18.16 -15.92 -11.73
C SER A 225 17.77 -15.10 -10.49
N LEU A 226 18.70 -14.27 -9.98
CA LEU A 226 18.41 -13.35 -8.91
C LEU A 226 17.20 -12.46 -9.24
N GLU A 227 17.09 -11.98 -10.49
CA GLU A 227 15.96 -11.17 -10.96
C GLU A 227 14.65 -11.96 -10.87
N THR A 228 14.65 -13.22 -11.33
CA THR A 228 13.48 -14.11 -11.24
C THR A 228 13.08 -14.36 -9.78
N LYS A 229 14.03 -14.63 -8.88
CA LYS A 229 13.77 -14.81 -7.44
C LYS A 229 13.15 -13.55 -6.82
N CYS A 230 13.69 -12.37 -7.15
CA CYS A 230 13.15 -11.08 -6.66
C CYS A 230 11.70 -10.88 -7.10
N LYS A 231 11.40 -11.09 -8.39
CA LYS A 231 10.06 -10.98 -8.95
C LYS A 231 9.09 -11.98 -8.31
N ALA A 232 9.49 -13.24 -8.26
CA ALA A 232 8.68 -14.33 -7.72
C ALA A 232 8.30 -14.10 -6.26
N ARG A 233 9.28 -13.77 -5.41
CA ARG A 233 9.04 -13.55 -3.98
C ARG A 233 8.16 -12.33 -3.72
N ALA A 234 8.37 -11.22 -4.42
CA ALA A 234 7.54 -10.03 -4.26
C ALA A 234 6.10 -10.25 -4.75
N ALA A 235 5.92 -10.93 -5.89
CA ALA A 235 4.61 -11.29 -6.43
C ALA A 235 3.86 -12.25 -5.50
N ALA A 236 4.54 -13.29 -4.98
CA ALA A 236 3.96 -14.27 -4.06
C ALA A 236 3.41 -13.63 -2.78
N GLY A 237 4.14 -12.67 -2.19
CA GLY A 237 3.66 -11.91 -1.05
C GLY A 237 2.37 -11.15 -1.36
N SER A 238 2.24 -10.60 -2.56
CA SER A 238 1.02 -9.96 -3.03
C SER A 238 -0.10 -10.96 -3.33
N ASP A 239 0.19 -12.12 -3.93
CA ASP A 239 -0.79 -13.19 -4.16
C ASP A 239 -1.44 -13.59 -2.83
N ALA A 240 -0.64 -13.88 -1.79
CA ALA A 240 -1.12 -14.22 -0.46
C ALA A 240 -1.94 -13.07 0.15
N ARG A 241 -1.40 -11.85 0.14
CA ARG A 241 -2.06 -10.67 0.72
C ARG A 241 -3.41 -10.36 0.08
N MET A 242 -3.50 -10.38 -1.26
CA MET A 242 -4.73 -10.06 -1.99
C MET A 242 -5.80 -11.17 -1.85
N SER A 243 -5.39 -12.35 -1.42
CA SER A 243 -6.26 -13.50 -1.16
C SER A 243 -6.65 -13.65 0.32
N GLY A 244 -6.33 -12.65 1.16
CA GLY A 244 -6.76 -12.62 2.56
C GLY A 244 -5.90 -13.47 3.50
N CYS A 245 -4.64 -13.77 3.14
CA CYS A 245 -3.70 -14.43 4.03
C CYS A 245 -3.60 -13.69 5.38
N PRO A 246 -3.69 -14.40 6.52
CA PRO A 246 -3.70 -13.81 7.85
C PRO A 246 -2.29 -13.49 8.38
N LEU A 247 -1.39 -13.03 7.53
CA LEU A 247 -0.07 -12.55 7.91
C LEU A 247 0.03 -11.03 7.70
N PRO A 248 0.61 -10.29 8.64
CA PRO A 248 0.82 -8.86 8.50
C PRO A 248 1.90 -8.55 7.48
N VAL A 249 1.87 -7.31 6.98
CA VAL A 249 2.95 -6.70 6.20
C VAL A 249 3.32 -5.35 6.80
N VAL A 250 4.56 -4.90 6.61
CA VAL A 250 4.89 -3.50 6.85
C VAL A 250 4.66 -2.72 5.57
N ILE A 251 3.75 -1.76 5.65
CA ILE A 251 3.35 -0.91 4.53
C ILE A 251 4.43 0.13 4.19
N CYS A 252 4.35 0.70 2.99
CA CYS A 252 5.08 1.90 2.59
C CYS A 252 4.12 2.81 1.82
N SER A 253 4.09 4.10 2.15
CA SER A 253 3.19 5.08 1.52
C SER A 253 1.71 4.63 1.50
N GLY A 254 1.22 4.10 2.62
CA GLY A 254 -0.16 3.67 2.82
C GLY A 254 -0.55 2.37 2.12
N SER A 255 0.38 1.60 1.55
CA SER A 255 0.08 0.35 0.83
C SER A 255 1.00 -0.80 1.18
N GLY A 256 0.43 -1.97 1.54
CA GLY A 256 1.19 -3.19 1.78
C GLY A 256 1.84 -3.75 0.52
N ASN A 257 1.18 -3.68 -0.64
CA ASN A 257 1.78 -4.09 -1.90
C ASN A 257 3.00 -3.22 -2.27
N GLN A 258 2.99 -1.93 -1.95
CA GLN A 258 4.18 -1.08 -2.10
C GLN A 258 5.27 -1.48 -1.11
N GLY A 259 4.91 -1.75 0.16
CA GLY A 259 5.84 -2.26 1.17
C GLY A 259 6.53 -3.56 0.74
N LEU A 260 5.77 -4.53 0.23
CA LEU A 260 6.30 -5.78 -0.33
C LEU A 260 7.22 -5.52 -1.54
N THR A 261 6.75 -4.72 -2.49
CA THR A 261 7.48 -4.45 -3.74
C THR A 261 8.79 -3.72 -3.50
N VAL A 262 8.83 -2.78 -2.56
CA VAL A 262 10.06 -2.03 -2.26
C VAL A 262 11.06 -2.86 -1.46
N SER A 263 10.59 -3.73 -0.55
CA SER A 263 11.48 -4.41 0.40
C SER A 263 11.93 -5.81 -0.03
N VAL A 264 11.00 -6.66 -0.49
CA VAL A 264 11.28 -8.08 -0.74
C VAL A 264 12.40 -8.32 -1.76
N PRO A 265 12.50 -7.58 -2.89
CA PRO A 265 13.61 -7.77 -3.82
C PRO A 265 14.98 -7.38 -3.23
N ILE A 266 15.03 -6.33 -2.38
CA ILE A 266 16.26 -5.91 -1.69
C ILE A 266 16.68 -6.97 -0.67
N ILE A 267 15.72 -7.47 0.13
CA ILE A 267 15.94 -8.55 1.10
C ILE A 267 16.44 -9.80 0.37
N THR A 268 15.79 -10.20 -0.72
CA THR A 268 16.19 -11.34 -1.54
C THR A 268 17.62 -11.18 -2.06
N THR A 269 17.97 -9.98 -2.53
CA THR A 269 19.31 -9.70 -3.04
C THR A 269 20.36 -9.74 -1.93
N ALA A 270 20.03 -9.23 -0.74
CA ALA A 270 20.94 -9.27 0.41
C ALA A 270 21.20 -10.71 0.87
N GLU A 271 20.17 -11.55 0.95
CA GLU A 271 20.29 -12.98 1.26
C GLU A 271 21.19 -13.70 0.25
N GLU A 272 20.95 -13.52 -1.06
CA GLU A 272 21.70 -14.19 -2.14
C GLU A 272 23.18 -13.74 -2.21
N LEU A 273 23.47 -12.50 -1.84
CA LEU A 273 24.82 -11.95 -1.88
C LEU A 273 25.56 -12.00 -0.54
N GLY A 274 24.93 -12.51 0.54
CA GLY A 274 25.52 -12.59 1.87
C GLY A 274 25.84 -11.22 2.46
N LYS A 275 24.98 -10.21 2.21
CA LYS A 275 25.15 -8.86 2.72
C LYS A 275 24.90 -8.79 4.24
N SER A 276 25.59 -7.89 4.91
CA SER A 276 25.39 -7.63 6.34
C SER A 276 24.05 -6.96 6.63
N ASP A 277 23.58 -7.06 7.87
CA ASP A 277 22.39 -6.38 8.34
C ASP A 277 22.46 -4.87 8.14
N ASP A 278 23.61 -4.22 8.40
CA ASP A 278 23.76 -2.78 8.21
C ASP A 278 23.62 -2.38 6.74
N GLU A 279 24.22 -3.13 5.80
CA GLU A 279 24.07 -2.88 4.37
C GLU A 279 22.61 -3.04 3.93
N LEU A 280 21.93 -4.10 4.40
CA LEU A 280 20.51 -4.32 4.11
C LEU A 280 19.64 -3.20 4.66
N TYR A 281 19.82 -2.83 5.95
CA TYR A 281 18.97 -1.83 6.58
C TYR A 281 19.15 -0.45 5.96
N ARG A 282 20.36 -0.05 5.59
CA ARG A 282 20.62 1.19 4.86
C ARG A 282 19.98 1.20 3.47
N ALA A 283 20.04 0.09 2.76
CA ALA A 283 19.38 -0.04 1.46
C ALA A 283 17.84 0.03 1.58
N LEU A 284 17.26 -0.55 2.63
CA LEU A 284 15.82 -0.43 2.92
C LEU A 284 15.44 0.98 3.35
N VAL A 285 16.24 1.67 4.16
CA VAL A 285 16.04 3.09 4.50
C VAL A 285 16.04 3.95 3.24
N PHE A 286 17.05 3.78 2.37
CA PHE A 286 17.12 4.47 1.08
C PHE A 286 15.86 4.24 0.24
N ALA A 287 15.48 2.99 0.05
CA ALA A 287 14.39 2.63 -0.83
C ALA A 287 13.01 3.07 -0.27
N ASN A 288 12.77 2.94 1.03
CA ASN A 288 11.52 3.41 1.64
C ASN A 288 11.40 4.95 1.51
N LEU A 289 12.45 5.72 1.84
CA LEU A 289 12.46 7.19 1.67
C LEU A 289 12.24 7.59 0.22
N LEU A 290 12.94 6.95 -0.71
CA LEU A 290 12.82 7.24 -2.13
C LEU A 290 11.41 6.89 -2.67
N THR A 291 10.79 5.83 -2.16
CA THR A 291 9.38 5.51 -2.47
C THR A 291 8.44 6.61 -1.98
N LEU A 292 8.61 7.08 -0.75
CA LEU A 292 7.83 8.20 -0.21
C LEU A 292 8.00 9.46 -1.04
N TYR A 293 9.23 9.75 -1.47
CA TYR A 293 9.54 10.90 -2.32
C TYR A 293 8.85 10.80 -3.68
N VAL A 294 9.01 9.71 -4.41
CA VAL A 294 8.34 9.51 -5.71
C VAL A 294 6.82 9.57 -5.56
N LYS A 295 6.28 8.98 -4.48
CA LYS A 295 4.84 8.99 -4.20
C LYS A 295 4.30 10.34 -3.75
N SER A 296 5.11 11.25 -3.25
CA SER A 296 4.66 12.57 -2.80
C SER A 296 3.99 13.38 -3.92
N GLY A 297 4.48 13.26 -5.15
CA GLY A 297 3.87 13.87 -6.34
C GLY A 297 2.65 13.12 -6.89
N ILE A 298 2.52 11.83 -6.60
CA ILE A 298 1.43 10.96 -7.12
C ILE A 298 0.22 10.96 -6.19
N GLY A 299 0.46 10.91 -4.88
CA GLY A 299 -0.56 10.76 -3.84
C GLY A 299 -0.78 9.30 -3.39
N LYS A 300 -1.40 9.12 -2.20
CA LYS A 300 -1.63 7.78 -1.61
C LYS A 300 -2.58 6.95 -2.46
N LEU A 301 -3.71 7.50 -2.89
CA LEU A 301 -4.68 6.88 -3.80
C LEU A 301 -4.67 7.61 -5.15
N SER A 302 -4.52 6.87 -6.23
CA SER A 302 -4.40 7.41 -7.60
C SER A 302 -4.70 6.32 -8.63
N ALA A 303 -5.11 6.72 -9.84
CA ALA A 303 -5.14 5.84 -11.01
C ALA A 303 -3.73 5.40 -11.46
N TYR A 304 -2.68 6.12 -11.09
CA TYR A 304 -1.30 5.67 -11.30
C TYR A 304 -0.94 4.57 -10.29
N CYS A 305 -0.54 3.40 -10.77
CA CYS A 305 -0.27 2.26 -9.90
C CYS A 305 0.99 2.46 -9.04
N GLY A 306 0.82 2.46 -7.70
CA GLY A 306 1.91 2.68 -6.75
C GLY A 306 3.02 1.62 -6.78
N VAL A 307 2.70 0.38 -7.18
CA VAL A 307 3.71 -0.69 -7.29
C VAL A 307 4.73 -0.44 -8.39
N VAL A 308 4.39 0.39 -9.39
CA VAL A 308 5.36 0.82 -10.43
C VAL A 308 6.49 1.62 -9.80
N SER A 309 6.14 2.65 -9.03
CA SER A 309 7.14 3.45 -8.32
C SER A 309 7.96 2.60 -7.35
N ALA A 310 7.29 1.75 -6.56
CA ALA A 310 7.95 0.87 -5.60
C ALA A 310 8.89 -0.14 -6.27
N GLY A 311 8.50 -0.70 -7.43
CA GLY A 311 9.33 -1.65 -8.19
C GLY A 311 10.59 -0.99 -8.75
N VAL A 312 10.45 0.19 -9.34
CA VAL A 312 11.61 0.95 -9.86
C VAL A 312 12.56 1.35 -8.73
N VAL A 313 12.01 1.86 -7.64
CA VAL A 313 12.80 2.24 -6.44
C VAL A 313 13.48 1.02 -5.81
N SER A 314 12.80 -0.13 -5.77
CA SER A 314 13.39 -1.37 -5.23
C SER A 314 14.67 -1.76 -5.97
N VAL A 315 14.68 -1.67 -7.30
CA VAL A 315 15.88 -2.00 -8.10
C VAL A 315 16.97 -0.93 -7.98
N ALA A 316 16.61 0.35 -7.81
CA ALA A 316 17.56 1.39 -7.42
C ALA A 316 18.16 1.10 -6.01
N GLY A 317 17.35 0.59 -5.07
CA GLY A 317 17.79 0.10 -3.77
C GLY A 317 18.74 -1.11 -3.87
N ILE A 318 18.51 -2.02 -4.82
CA ILE A 318 19.42 -3.13 -5.12
C ILE A 318 20.77 -2.59 -5.66
N ALA A 319 20.76 -1.60 -6.53
CA ALA A 319 21.98 -0.96 -7.02
C ALA A 319 22.74 -0.28 -5.86
N PHE A 320 22.05 0.40 -4.93
CA PHE A 320 22.62 0.96 -3.71
C PHE A 320 23.23 -0.13 -2.82
N LEU A 321 22.52 -1.24 -2.57
CA LEU A 321 22.99 -2.38 -1.78
C LEU A 321 24.26 -3.02 -2.37
N LYS A 322 24.36 -3.06 -3.70
CA LYS A 322 25.54 -3.57 -4.41
C LYS A 322 26.73 -2.63 -4.38
N GLY A 323 26.55 -1.39 -3.96
CA GLY A 323 27.57 -0.36 -3.95
C GLY A 323 27.86 0.24 -5.34
N ASP A 324 26.90 0.18 -6.26
CA ASP A 324 27.03 0.83 -7.56
C ASP A 324 27.16 2.36 -7.39
N SER A 325 27.71 3.03 -8.39
CA SER A 325 27.88 4.48 -8.37
C SER A 325 26.51 5.20 -8.31
N LYS A 326 26.52 6.40 -7.73
CA LYS A 326 25.33 7.26 -7.65
C LYS A 326 24.68 7.45 -9.03
N ASP A 327 25.48 7.65 -10.08
CA ASP A 327 24.99 7.77 -11.47
C ASP A 327 24.23 6.53 -11.96
N ILE A 328 24.70 5.34 -11.61
CA ILE A 328 23.99 4.09 -11.96
C ILE A 328 22.67 4.00 -11.22
N ILE A 329 22.62 4.39 -9.94
CA ILE A 329 21.39 4.37 -9.13
C ILE A 329 20.38 5.37 -9.68
N GLU A 330 20.80 6.60 -9.98
CA GLU A 330 19.95 7.63 -10.59
C GLU A 330 19.38 7.19 -11.94
N ASN A 331 20.26 6.70 -12.83
CA ASN A 331 19.84 6.26 -14.16
C ASN A 331 18.94 5.02 -14.10
N THR A 332 19.13 4.12 -13.14
CA THR A 332 18.20 3.02 -12.88
C THR A 332 16.80 3.54 -12.60
N LEU A 333 16.69 4.54 -11.74
CA LEU A 333 15.42 5.17 -11.38
C LEU A 333 14.78 5.86 -12.60
N VAL A 334 15.54 6.69 -13.32
CA VAL A 334 15.07 7.44 -14.51
C VAL A 334 14.62 6.48 -15.62
N ASN A 335 15.44 5.49 -15.97
CA ASN A 335 15.13 4.53 -17.03
C ASN A 335 13.86 3.71 -16.68
N GLY A 336 13.76 3.25 -15.43
CA GLY A 336 12.60 2.49 -14.96
C GLY A 336 11.31 3.32 -14.98
N LEU A 337 11.34 4.55 -14.45
CA LEU A 337 10.17 5.44 -14.44
C LEU A 337 9.74 5.81 -15.87
N ALA A 338 10.68 6.11 -16.77
CA ALA A 338 10.37 6.45 -18.16
C ALA A 338 9.71 5.28 -18.91
N SER A 339 10.15 4.04 -18.64
CA SER A 339 9.64 2.85 -19.34
C SER A 339 8.28 2.36 -18.82
N LEU A 340 7.98 2.55 -17.52
CA LEU A 340 6.86 1.91 -16.84
C LEU A 340 5.70 2.84 -16.52
N SER A 341 5.85 4.15 -16.73
CA SER A 341 4.77 5.12 -16.48
C SER A 341 3.56 4.84 -17.36
N GLY A 342 2.39 4.72 -16.74
CA GLY A 342 1.13 4.45 -17.46
C GLY A 342 0.41 3.17 -17.05
N ILE A 343 0.98 2.33 -16.20
CA ILE A 343 0.26 1.19 -15.62
C ILE A 343 -0.80 1.74 -14.64
N VAL A 344 -2.07 1.45 -14.93
CA VAL A 344 -3.18 1.94 -14.12
C VAL A 344 -3.43 1.10 -12.88
N CYS A 345 -3.90 1.76 -11.81
CA CYS A 345 -4.42 1.13 -10.61
C CYS A 345 -5.95 0.99 -10.71
N ASP A 346 -6.42 -0.22 -10.77
CA ASP A 346 -7.83 -0.59 -10.82
C ASP A 346 -8.29 -1.33 -9.55
N GLY A 347 -7.73 -0.95 -8.40
CA GLY A 347 -8.05 -1.49 -7.07
C GLY A 347 -7.23 -2.70 -6.66
N ALA A 348 -7.44 -3.17 -5.42
CA ALA A 348 -6.75 -4.32 -4.84
C ALA A 348 -7.39 -5.63 -5.31
N LYS A 349 -6.59 -6.53 -5.90
CA LYS A 349 -7.04 -7.80 -6.46
C LYS A 349 -5.87 -8.70 -6.89
N PRO A 350 -6.10 -9.98 -7.25
CA PRO A 350 -5.03 -10.91 -7.62
C PRO A 350 -4.06 -10.39 -8.70
N SER A 351 -4.53 -9.62 -9.69
CA SER A 351 -3.64 -9.09 -10.74
C SER A 351 -2.62 -8.06 -10.24
N CYS A 352 -2.66 -7.64 -8.97
CA CYS A 352 -1.60 -6.81 -8.37
C CYS A 352 -0.25 -7.54 -8.37
N ALA A 353 -0.22 -8.85 -8.13
CA ALA A 353 0.99 -9.65 -8.19
C ALA A 353 1.65 -9.61 -9.57
N GLY A 354 0.84 -9.72 -10.65
CA GLY A 354 1.32 -9.56 -12.02
C GLY A 354 1.90 -8.16 -12.30
N LYS A 355 1.24 -7.11 -11.80
CA LYS A 355 1.76 -5.72 -11.94
C LYS A 355 3.08 -5.52 -11.20
N ILE A 356 3.27 -6.15 -10.04
CA ILE A 356 4.54 -6.16 -9.30
C ILE A 356 5.64 -6.82 -10.14
N ALA A 357 5.37 -8.02 -10.67
CA ALA A 357 6.34 -8.76 -11.49
C ALA A 357 6.77 -7.95 -12.71
N ILE A 358 5.82 -7.36 -13.46
CA ILE A 358 6.10 -6.53 -14.64
C ILE A 358 6.86 -5.25 -14.26
N SER A 359 6.51 -4.63 -13.14
CA SER A 359 7.19 -3.42 -12.67
C SER A 359 8.66 -3.70 -12.33
N LEU A 360 8.94 -4.83 -11.68
CA LEU A 360 10.30 -5.25 -11.38
C LEU A 360 11.07 -5.65 -12.66
N ASP A 361 10.43 -6.29 -13.61
CA ASP A 361 11.05 -6.69 -14.88
C ASP A 361 11.54 -5.47 -15.66
N GLY A 362 10.68 -4.46 -15.83
CA GLY A 362 11.08 -3.20 -16.47
C GLY A 362 12.11 -2.41 -15.67
N ALA A 363 12.07 -2.47 -14.34
CA ALA A 363 13.05 -1.82 -13.48
C ALA A 363 14.44 -2.49 -13.61
N PHE A 364 14.52 -3.82 -13.64
CA PHE A 364 15.78 -4.55 -13.90
C PHE A 364 16.32 -4.26 -15.29
N MET A 365 15.45 -4.11 -16.30
CA MET A 365 15.88 -3.64 -17.62
C MET A 365 16.53 -2.26 -17.54
N GLY A 366 15.90 -1.31 -16.82
CA GLY A 366 16.45 0.03 -16.57
C GLY A 366 17.82 0.00 -15.85
N TYR A 367 18.00 -0.92 -14.91
CA TYR A 367 19.27 -1.14 -14.23
C TYR A 367 20.36 -1.67 -15.19
N LYS A 368 20.03 -2.63 -16.05
CA LYS A 368 20.97 -3.12 -17.08
C LYS A 368 21.38 -2.00 -18.04
N GLN A 369 20.43 -1.15 -18.46
CA GLN A 369 20.72 0.04 -19.27
C GLN A 369 21.71 0.97 -18.55
N ALA A 370 21.46 1.27 -17.26
CA ALA A 370 22.32 2.15 -16.46
C ALA A 370 23.74 1.61 -16.37
N ARG A 371 23.90 0.32 -16.08
CA ARG A 371 25.23 -0.33 -16.00
C ARG A 371 25.98 -0.35 -17.33
N LEU A 372 25.28 -0.36 -18.45
CA LEU A 372 25.86 -0.33 -19.79
C LEU A 372 25.98 1.09 -20.34
N ASN A 373 25.63 2.11 -19.56
CA ASN A 373 25.56 3.51 -19.98
C ASN A 373 24.70 3.73 -21.24
N LYS A 374 23.55 3.02 -21.31
CA LYS A 374 22.55 3.09 -22.39
C LYS A 374 21.27 3.78 -21.89
N ASN A 375 21.44 4.95 -21.28
CA ASN A 375 20.39 5.67 -20.60
C ASN A 375 19.53 6.48 -21.58
N TYR A 376 18.26 6.64 -21.25
CA TYR A 376 17.42 7.64 -21.88
C TYR A 376 17.99 9.03 -21.63
N GLN A 377 17.84 9.90 -22.61
CA GLN A 377 18.41 11.23 -22.57
C GLN A 377 17.36 12.26 -22.15
N LYS A 378 17.83 13.33 -21.59
CA LYS A 378 17.01 14.52 -21.31
C LYS A 378 16.23 14.93 -22.55
N GLY A 379 14.91 15.05 -22.41
CA GLY A 379 13.98 15.36 -23.51
C GLY A 379 13.37 14.12 -24.15
N ASP A 380 13.77 12.90 -23.77
CA ASP A 380 13.11 11.67 -24.20
C ASP A 380 11.78 11.51 -23.41
N GLY A 381 10.71 12.03 -23.97
CA GLY A 381 9.38 11.99 -23.35
C GLY A 381 9.34 12.71 -22.00
N LEU A 382 9.17 11.96 -20.92
CA LEU A 382 9.08 12.48 -19.54
C LEU A 382 10.42 12.60 -18.84
N VAL A 383 11.52 12.20 -19.48
CA VAL A 383 12.87 12.34 -18.92
C VAL A 383 13.29 13.80 -18.93
N ALA A 384 13.47 14.37 -17.74
CA ALA A 384 13.75 15.78 -17.55
C ALA A 384 15.25 16.04 -17.28
N TYR A 385 15.57 17.23 -16.76
CA TYR A 385 16.95 17.70 -16.59
C TYR A 385 17.73 17.00 -15.49
N SER A 386 17.02 16.52 -14.47
CA SER A 386 17.57 15.79 -13.35
C SER A 386 16.63 14.62 -12.96
N VAL A 387 17.09 13.75 -12.07
CA VAL A 387 16.26 12.69 -11.48
C VAL A 387 15.06 13.29 -10.73
N ASP A 388 15.26 14.38 -9.98
CA ASP A 388 14.19 15.07 -9.25
C ASP A 388 13.16 15.71 -10.21
N ASP A 389 13.61 16.30 -11.32
CA ASP A 389 12.71 16.84 -12.35
C ASP A 389 11.90 15.73 -13.03
N THR A 390 12.51 14.57 -13.30
CA THR A 390 11.83 13.42 -13.85
C THR A 390 10.76 12.89 -12.88
N ILE A 391 11.07 12.76 -11.59
CA ILE A 391 10.11 12.40 -10.54
C ILE A 391 8.92 13.39 -10.52
N ARG A 392 9.19 14.69 -10.60
CA ARG A 392 8.13 15.73 -10.68
C ARG A 392 7.26 15.59 -11.92
N SER A 393 7.87 15.29 -13.08
CA SER A 393 7.13 15.07 -14.34
C SER A 393 6.16 13.88 -14.22
N ILE A 394 6.62 12.76 -13.63
CA ILE A 394 5.78 11.58 -13.38
C ILE A 394 4.64 11.93 -12.40
N GLY A 395 4.93 12.66 -11.34
CA GLY A 395 3.91 13.14 -10.39
C GLY A 395 2.85 14.00 -11.07
N THR A 396 3.24 14.89 -11.98
CA THR A 396 2.32 15.72 -12.76
C THR A 396 1.41 14.89 -13.65
N VAL A 397 1.94 13.89 -14.36
CA VAL A 397 1.15 12.96 -15.17
C VAL A 397 0.16 12.19 -14.29
N ALA A 398 0.60 11.68 -13.14
CA ALA A 398 -0.27 10.96 -12.20
C ALA A 398 -1.42 11.84 -11.68
N GLN A 399 -1.18 13.13 -11.42
CA GLN A 399 -2.24 14.08 -11.06
C GLN A 399 -3.24 14.29 -12.20
N GLY A 400 -2.78 14.26 -13.46
CA GLY A 400 -3.64 14.32 -14.65
C GLY A 400 -4.54 13.10 -14.84
N MET A 401 -4.25 11.98 -14.17
CA MET A 401 -5.03 10.74 -14.27
C MET A 401 -6.28 10.69 -13.36
N LYS A 402 -6.70 11.80 -12.74
CA LYS A 402 -7.88 11.82 -11.85
C LYS A 402 -9.16 11.42 -12.56
N GLU A 403 -9.37 11.87 -13.81
CA GLU A 403 -10.53 11.46 -14.61
C GLU A 403 -10.46 9.97 -15.00
N THR A 404 -9.26 9.45 -15.24
CA THR A 404 -9.04 8.04 -15.51
C THR A 404 -9.51 7.18 -14.33
N ASP A 405 -9.35 7.65 -13.10
CA ASP A 405 -9.82 6.98 -11.88
C ASP A 405 -11.36 6.85 -11.88
N ILE A 406 -12.07 7.90 -12.27
CA ILE A 406 -13.53 7.92 -12.40
C ILE A 406 -13.98 6.95 -13.50
N VAL A 407 -13.30 6.95 -14.65
CA VAL A 407 -13.59 6.03 -15.75
C VAL A 407 -13.40 4.57 -15.32
N ILE A 408 -12.30 4.26 -14.66
CA ILE A 408 -12.03 2.92 -14.13
C ILE A 408 -13.14 2.48 -13.17
N LEU A 409 -13.53 3.34 -12.22
CA LEU A 409 -14.60 3.06 -11.30
C LEU A 409 -15.93 2.76 -12.03
N ASN A 410 -16.30 3.62 -12.98
CA ASN A 410 -17.54 3.45 -13.73
C ASN A 410 -17.55 2.13 -14.52
N GLU A 411 -16.43 1.72 -15.11
CA GLU A 411 -16.31 0.42 -15.77
C GLU A 411 -16.45 -0.73 -14.76
N MET A 412 -15.79 -0.63 -13.59
CA MET A 412 -15.91 -1.65 -12.55
C MET A 412 -17.31 -1.79 -11.97
N LEU A 413 -18.11 -0.73 -11.95
CA LEU A 413 -19.49 -0.76 -11.43
C LEU A 413 -20.48 -1.40 -12.41
N LYS A 414 -20.12 -1.62 -13.69
CA LYS A 414 -20.97 -2.31 -14.69
C LYS A 414 -21.03 -3.83 -14.48
N HIS A 415 -20.10 -4.37 -13.69
CA HIS A 415 -19.94 -5.81 -13.39
C HIS A 415 -20.01 -6.03 -11.88
#